data_850c63f0d9d89ab4d727486297aa2710
#
_entry.id   850c63f0d9d89ab4d727486297aa2710
#
_cell.length_a   1.000
_cell.length_b   1.000
_cell.length_c   1.000
_cell.angle_alpha   90.00
_cell.angle_beta   90.00
_cell.angle_gamma   90.00
#
_symmetry.space_group_name_H-M   'P 1'
#
loop_
_entity.id
_entity.type
_entity.pdbx_description
1 polymer ?
#
loop_
_entity_poly.entity_id
_entity_poly.type
_entity_poly.pdbx_seq_one_letter_code
_entity_poly.pdbx_strand_id
1 'polypeptide(L)'
;VAFVVVLVILTPYVSGAVCFAKITIKEFRQIQREREEEQTEFDRKRNLMLSDIAHDLRTPMTTVNGYAKALADGMVRDPGKQLEYLQAIQNKSARMNDLIHLLFEYVKLDSEGFSLDRKETDLSELLRENAALIYADFEDAGMEFEIDIPEEVVSVSVDPIQFSRVITNLLNNAMKHNESGTHIKIGMYRKNGYIYILVADSGRRIPGELAEHLFEPFTKGDVSRKSGSGSGLGLSIAKKIIEMHGFQMDFIQQLDEKKIPQIAGYTKEFVIQIADDSYDSSLTA
;
A
#
# COMPACT_ATOMS: atom_id res chain seq x y z
N VAL A 1 -6.18 60.84 -42.44
CA VAL A 1 -4.89 60.15 -42.49
C VAL A 1 -4.47 59.71 -41.09
N ALA A 2 -4.41 60.60 -40.09
CA ALA A 2 -3.98 60.26 -38.71
C ALA A 2 -4.78 59.12 -38.07
N PHE A 3 -6.11 59.08 -38.21
CA PHE A 3 -7.00 58.08 -37.65
C PHE A 3 -6.73 56.67 -38.23
N VAL A 4 -6.46 56.58 -39.53
CA VAL A 4 -6.15 55.32 -40.20
C VAL A 4 -4.80 54.73 -39.72
N VAL A 5 -3.81 55.63 -39.51
CA VAL A 5 -2.48 55.20 -39.00
C VAL A 5 -2.58 54.67 -37.58
N VAL A 6 -3.35 55.31 -36.71
CA VAL A 6 -3.60 54.85 -35.33
C VAL A 6 -4.32 53.47 -35.32
N LEU A 7 -5.30 53.29 -36.21
CA LEU A 7 -6.05 52.03 -36.30
C LEU A 7 -5.15 50.88 -36.78
N VAL A 8 -4.29 51.13 -37.78
CA VAL A 8 -3.33 50.13 -38.31
C VAL A 8 -2.29 49.72 -37.26
N ILE A 9 -1.85 50.66 -36.42
CA ILE A 9 -0.89 50.36 -35.33
C ILE A 9 -1.58 49.62 -34.15
N LEU A 10 -2.82 49.96 -33.81
CA LEU A 10 -3.51 49.31 -32.68
C LEU A 10 -4.07 47.94 -32.98
N THR A 11 -4.45 47.61 -34.23
CA THR A 11 -5.03 46.31 -34.60
C THR A 11 -4.16 45.10 -34.22
N PRO A 12 -2.86 45.06 -34.47
CA PRO A 12 -2.02 43.90 -34.09
C PRO A 12 -1.91 43.72 -32.57
N TYR A 13 -1.91 44.84 -31.80
CA TYR A 13 -1.88 44.76 -30.33
C TYR A 13 -3.19 44.23 -29.76
N VAL A 14 -4.33 44.69 -30.25
CA VAL A 14 -5.65 44.21 -29.85
C VAL A 14 -5.82 42.73 -30.28
N SER A 15 -5.42 42.38 -31.52
CA SER A 15 -5.48 41.01 -32.00
C SER A 15 -4.58 40.09 -31.18
N GLY A 16 -3.37 40.53 -30.83
CA GLY A 16 -2.44 39.80 -29.97
C GLY A 16 -3.00 39.60 -28.56
N ALA A 17 -3.57 40.65 -27.96
CA ALA A 17 -4.20 40.54 -26.63
C ALA A 17 -5.40 39.59 -26.62
N VAL A 18 -6.25 39.65 -27.66
CA VAL A 18 -7.39 38.73 -27.80
C VAL A 18 -6.91 37.28 -28.00
N CYS A 19 -5.89 37.08 -28.81
CA CYS A 19 -5.32 35.77 -29.01
C CYS A 19 -4.71 35.19 -27.72
N PHE A 20 -3.93 35.99 -27.01
CA PHE A 20 -3.37 35.65 -25.71
C PHE A 20 -4.46 35.31 -24.70
N ALA A 21 -5.47 36.16 -24.57
CA ALA A 21 -6.61 35.92 -23.67
C ALA A 21 -7.35 34.60 -23.99
N LYS A 22 -7.56 34.30 -25.29
CA LYS A 22 -8.18 33.02 -25.70
C LYS A 22 -7.35 31.84 -25.33
N ILE A 23 -6.02 31.87 -25.50
CA ILE A 23 -5.11 30.80 -25.14
C ILE A 23 -5.14 30.58 -23.62
N THR A 24 -4.97 31.66 -22.85
CA THR A 24 -4.99 31.60 -21.38
C THR A 24 -6.30 31.02 -20.84
N ILE A 25 -7.45 31.48 -21.39
CA ILE A 25 -8.77 30.96 -21.01
C ILE A 25 -8.92 29.50 -21.37
N LYS A 26 -8.37 29.05 -22.51
CA LYS A 26 -8.41 27.64 -22.93
C LYS A 26 -7.60 26.78 -21.97
N GLU A 27 -6.36 27.19 -21.65
CA GLU A 27 -5.49 26.47 -20.71
C GLU A 27 -6.11 26.42 -19.30
N PHE A 28 -6.64 27.55 -18.83
CA PHE A 28 -7.31 27.60 -17.52
C PHE A 28 -8.53 26.64 -17.47
N ARG A 29 -9.34 26.60 -18.52
CA ARG A 29 -10.49 25.66 -18.60
C ARG A 29 -10.03 24.22 -18.68
N GLN A 30 -8.91 23.94 -19.31
CA GLN A 30 -8.36 22.59 -19.36
C GLN A 30 -7.90 22.13 -17.97
N ILE A 31 -7.15 22.98 -17.26
CA ILE A 31 -6.70 22.69 -15.88
C ILE A 31 -7.91 22.49 -14.94
N GLN A 32 -8.96 23.30 -15.09
CA GLN A 32 -10.18 23.14 -14.29
C GLN A 32 -10.88 21.80 -14.57
N ARG A 33 -10.99 21.39 -15.83
CA ARG A 33 -11.57 20.09 -16.21
C ARG A 33 -10.76 18.92 -15.67
N GLU A 34 -9.45 18.96 -15.81
CA GLU A 34 -8.54 17.93 -15.29
C GLU A 34 -8.72 17.78 -13.76
N ARG A 35 -8.81 18.89 -13.02
CA ARG A 35 -9.10 18.86 -11.58
C ARG A 35 -10.49 18.31 -11.24
N GLU A 36 -11.52 18.69 -12.00
CA GLU A 36 -12.88 18.17 -11.80
C GLU A 36 -12.95 16.65 -12.09
N GLU A 37 -12.25 16.19 -13.14
CA GLU A 37 -12.15 14.77 -13.48
C GLU A 37 -11.40 13.98 -12.40
N GLU A 38 -10.26 14.49 -11.93
CA GLU A 38 -9.49 13.90 -10.83
C GLU A 38 -10.33 13.81 -9.54
N GLN A 39 -11.05 14.89 -9.21
CA GLN A 39 -11.88 14.91 -8.01
C GLN A 39 -13.09 13.97 -8.11
N THR A 40 -13.70 13.87 -9.29
CA THR A 40 -14.80 12.95 -9.55
C THR A 40 -14.34 11.49 -9.47
N GLU A 41 -13.15 11.19 -10.01
CA GLU A 41 -12.56 9.85 -9.95
C GLU A 41 -12.17 9.49 -8.51
N PHE A 42 -11.62 10.43 -7.76
CA PHE A 42 -11.31 10.27 -6.34
C PHE A 42 -12.58 9.96 -5.52
N ASP A 43 -13.64 10.75 -5.68
CA ASP A 43 -14.92 10.54 -4.99
C ASP A 43 -15.55 9.19 -5.37
N ARG A 44 -15.44 8.78 -6.62
CA ARG A 44 -15.90 7.48 -7.08
C ARG A 44 -15.13 6.34 -6.41
N LYS A 45 -13.79 6.42 -6.39
CA LYS A 45 -12.94 5.42 -5.72
C LYS A 45 -13.26 5.33 -4.23
N ARG A 46 -13.44 6.47 -3.57
CA ARG A 46 -13.83 6.53 -2.15
C ARG A 46 -15.19 5.89 -1.88
N ASN A 47 -16.18 6.13 -2.74
CA ASN A 47 -17.52 5.55 -2.59
C ASN A 47 -17.53 4.03 -2.83
N LEU A 48 -16.79 3.54 -3.81
CA LEU A 48 -16.59 2.10 -4.03
C LEU A 48 -15.94 1.46 -2.80
N MET A 49 -14.88 2.06 -2.28
CA MET A 49 -14.21 1.63 -1.07
C MET A 49 -15.17 1.52 0.13
N LEU A 50 -16.00 2.53 0.39
CA LEU A 50 -16.97 2.50 1.48
C LEU A 50 -18.01 1.39 1.29
N SER A 51 -18.41 1.12 0.06
CA SER A 51 -19.32 0.02 -0.29
C SER A 51 -18.69 -1.35 0.02
N ASP A 52 -17.43 -1.55 -0.35
CA ASP A 52 -16.69 -2.80 -0.10
C ASP A 52 -16.49 -3.05 1.40
N ILE A 53 -16.17 -2.00 2.16
CA ILE A 53 -16.07 -2.09 3.63
C ILE A 53 -17.41 -2.49 4.25
N ALA A 54 -18.49 -1.82 3.83
CA ALA A 54 -19.82 -2.12 4.35
C ALA A 54 -20.21 -3.58 4.06
N HIS A 55 -19.83 -4.11 2.90
CA HIS A 55 -20.02 -5.51 2.55
C HIS A 55 -19.16 -6.44 3.43
N ASP A 56 -17.88 -6.13 3.59
CA ASP A 56 -16.93 -6.95 4.37
C ASP A 56 -17.22 -6.93 5.89
N LEU A 57 -17.85 -5.88 6.41
CA LEU A 57 -18.34 -5.81 7.78
C LEU A 57 -19.67 -6.54 7.96
N ARG A 58 -20.56 -6.52 6.97
CA ARG A 58 -21.89 -7.16 7.05
C ARG A 58 -21.78 -8.67 7.24
N THR A 59 -20.85 -9.32 6.53
CA THR A 59 -20.68 -10.78 6.60
C THR A 59 -20.34 -11.30 8.00
N PRO A 60 -19.28 -10.82 8.69
CA PRO A 60 -18.97 -11.25 10.05
C PRO A 60 -20.06 -10.83 11.04
N MET A 61 -20.68 -9.65 10.87
CA MET A 61 -21.78 -9.18 11.73
C MET A 61 -23.00 -10.10 11.67
N THR A 62 -23.36 -10.58 10.48
CA THR A 62 -24.45 -11.55 10.30
C THR A 62 -24.15 -12.87 11.03
N THR A 63 -22.90 -13.34 10.96
CA THR A 63 -22.47 -14.56 11.63
C THR A 63 -22.49 -14.39 13.16
N VAL A 64 -21.97 -13.27 13.68
CA VAL A 64 -22.01 -12.94 15.13
C VAL A 64 -23.43 -12.92 15.64
N ASN A 65 -24.33 -12.21 14.94
CA ASN A 65 -25.75 -12.14 15.31
C ASN A 65 -26.43 -13.51 15.28
N GLY A 66 -26.13 -14.34 14.26
CA GLY A 66 -26.68 -15.69 14.14
C GLY A 66 -26.26 -16.61 15.31
N TYR A 67 -24.98 -16.62 15.63
CA TYR A 67 -24.46 -17.42 16.74
C TYR A 67 -24.93 -16.92 18.09
N ALA A 68 -24.92 -15.60 18.32
CA ALA A 68 -25.44 -15.00 19.53
C ALA A 68 -26.92 -15.32 19.74
N LYS A 69 -27.73 -15.24 18.69
CA LYS A 69 -29.17 -15.59 18.75
C LYS A 69 -29.36 -17.07 19.05
N ALA A 70 -28.65 -17.98 18.37
CA ALA A 70 -28.76 -19.43 18.63
C ALA A 70 -28.40 -19.82 20.07
N LEU A 71 -27.41 -19.13 20.66
CA LEU A 71 -27.06 -19.30 22.08
C LEU A 71 -28.14 -18.74 22.99
N ALA A 72 -28.65 -17.55 22.73
CA ALA A 72 -29.68 -16.88 23.53
C ALA A 72 -31.02 -17.64 23.51
N ASP A 73 -31.40 -18.19 22.35
CA ASP A 73 -32.65 -18.98 22.21
C ASP A 73 -32.51 -20.42 22.75
N GLY A 74 -31.36 -20.80 23.32
CA GLY A 74 -31.11 -22.13 23.87
C GLY A 74 -31.08 -23.24 22.81
N MET A 75 -30.90 -22.91 21.54
CA MET A 75 -30.83 -23.87 20.42
C MET A 75 -29.59 -24.76 20.49
N VAL A 76 -28.50 -24.28 21.08
CA VAL A 76 -27.25 -24.98 21.25
C VAL A 76 -27.14 -25.47 22.69
N ARG A 77 -27.38 -26.75 22.91
CA ARG A 77 -27.40 -27.36 24.27
C ARG A 77 -26.06 -28.02 24.65
N ASP A 78 -25.26 -28.39 23.66
CA ASP A 78 -23.94 -28.97 23.88
C ASP A 78 -22.95 -27.91 24.34
N PRO A 79 -22.32 -28.08 25.55
CA PRO A 79 -21.33 -27.12 26.06
C PRO A 79 -20.13 -26.92 25.13
N GLY A 80 -19.68 -27.95 24.42
CA GLY A 80 -18.59 -27.86 23.45
C GLY A 80 -18.94 -26.94 22.27
N LYS A 81 -20.16 -27.09 21.73
CA LYS A 81 -20.66 -26.22 20.66
C LYS A 81 -20.95 -24.80 21.14
N GLN A 82 -21.37 -24.62 22.41
CA GLN A 82 -21.51 -23.27 22.96
C GLN A 82 -20.16 -22.53 22.99
N LEU A 83 -19.11 -23.22 23.44
CA LEU A 83 -17.76 -22.66 23.48
C LEU A 83 -17.25 -22.32 22.04
N GLU A 84 -17.47 -23.23 21.07
CA GLU A 84 -17.14 -22.99 19.67
C GLU A 84 -17.83 -21.72 19.11
N TYR A 85 -19.13 -21.55 19.41
CA TYR A 85 -19.88 -20.36 18.95
C TYR A 85 -19.38 -19.08 19.62
N LEU A 86 -19.04 -19.12 20.92
CA LEU A 86 -18.45 -17.99 21.64
C LEU A 86 -17.08 -17.61 21.07
N GLN A 87 -16.22 -18.58 20.79
CA GLN A 87 -14.92 -18.35 20.13
C GLN A 87 -15.09 -17.79 18.72
N ALA A 88 -16.06 -18.30 17.97
CA ALA A 88 -16.34 -17.75 16.63
C ALA A 88 -16.84 -16.30 16.70
N ILE A 89 -17.69 -15.95 17.67
CA ILE A 89 -18.13 -14.56 17.91
C ILE A 89 -16.93 -13.68 18.24
N GLN A 90 -16.08 -14.11 19.17
CA GLN A 90 -14.89 -13.37 19.58
C GLN A 90 -13.94 -13.10 18.38
N ASN A 91 -13.62 -14.15 17.61
CA ASN A 91 -12.74 -14.05 16.45
C ASN A 91 -13.33 -13.14 15.36
N LYS A 92 -14.65 -13.21 15.10
CA LYS A 92 -15.30 -12.34 14.11
C LYS A 92 -15.36 -10.89 14.58
N SER A 93 -15.56 -10.64 15.89
CA SER A 93 -15.56 -9.30 16.46
C SER A 93 -14.17 -8.65 16.42
N ALA A 94 -13.12 -9.41 16.78
CA ALA A 94 -11.73 -8.94 16.64
C ALA A 94 -11.41 -8.53 15.20
N ARG A 95 -11.79 -9.39 14.24
CA ARG A 95 -11.60 -9.09 12.82
C ARG A 95 -12.34 -7.83 12.34
N MET A 96 -13.57 -7.59 12.82
CA MET A 96 -14.28 -6.34 12.50
C MET A 96 -13.54 -5.11 13.03
N ASN A 97 -13.00 -5.20 14.25
CA ASN A 97 -12.15 -4.13 14.80
C ASN A 97 -10.92 -3.86 13.93
N ASP A 98 -10.22 -4.90 13.49
CA ASP A 98 -9.06 -4.76 12.62
C ASP A 98 -9.43 -4.05 11.31
N LEU A 99 -10.55 -4.41 10.69
CA LEU A 99 -11.05 -3.76 9.47
C LEU A 99 -11.37 -2.27 9.71
N ILE A 100 -12.01 -1.95 10.84
CA ILE A 100 -12.33 -0.57 11.21
C ILE A 100 -11.04 0.24 11.44
N HIS A 101 -10.06 -0.32 12.14
CA HIS A 101 -8.77 0.33 12.34
C HIS A 101 -8.06 0.62 11.02
N LEU A 102 -7.96 -0.36 10.13
CA LEU A 102 -7.35 -0.19 8.81
C LEU A 102 -8.07 0.88 7.98
N LEU A 103 -9.40 0.94 8.06
CA LEU A 103 -10.18 1.98 7.41
C LEU A 103 -9.83 3.38 7.95
N PHE A 104 -9.85 3.56 9.28
CA PHE A 104 -9.51 4.85 9.89
C PHE A 104 -8.10 5.30 9.50
N GLU A 105 -7.16 4.38 9.44
CA GLU A 105 -5.80 4.67 9.05
C GLU A 105 -5.67 5.05 7.58
N TYR A 106 -6.38 4.35 6.69
CA TYR A 106 -6.42 4.72 5.28
C TYR A 106 -7.01 6.13 5.10
N VAL A 107 -8.14 6.43 5.75
CA VAL A 107 -8.79 7.74 5.69
C VAL A 107 -7.89 8.83 6.29
N LYS A 108 -7.18 8.53 7.38
CA LYS A 108 -6.23 9.46 8.00
C LYS A 108 -5.08 9.82 7.05
N LEU A 109 -4.49 8.82 6.39
CA LEU A 109 -3.42 9.04 5.39
C LEU A 109 -3.91 9.83 4.17
N ASP A 110 -5.22 9.81 3.89
CA ASP A 110 -5.85 10.50 2.77
C ASP A 110 -6.35 11.90 3.11
N SER A 111 -6.29 12.29 4.38
CA SER A 111 -6.78 13.59 4.83
C SER A 111 -5.79 14.72 4.47
N GLU A 112 -6.31 15.88 4.02
CA GLU A 112 -5.51 17.06 3.65
C GLU A 112 -4.60 17.58 4.78
N GLY A 113 -4.82 17.18 6.03
CA GLY A 113 -4.03 17.62 7.19
C GLY A 113 -2.98 16.62 7.66
N PHE A 114 -2.86 15.45 7.04
CA PHE A 114 -1.89 14.46 7.46
C PHE A 114 -0.51 14.76 6.88
N SER A 115 0.50 14.81 7.74
CA SER A 115 1.92 14.95 7.37
C SER A 115 2.76 13.89 8.09
N LEU A 116 3.78 13.39 7.43
CA LEU A 116 4.75 12.47 8.00
C LEU A 116 5.65 13.20 9.02
N ASP A 117 5.91 12.60 10.16
CA ASP A 117 6.91 13.05 11.14
C ASP A 117 8.29 12.45 10.79
N ARG A 118 8.93 12.98 9.75
CA ARG A 118 10.19 12.48 9.23
C ARG A 118 11.34 12.81 10.15
N LYS A 119 12.20 11.81 10.39
CA LYS A 119 13.42 11.91 11.19
C LYS A 119 14.54 11.13 10.51
N GLU A 120 15.78 11.59 10.70
CA GLU A 120 16.94 10.78 10.34
C GLU A 120 16.91 9.48 11.14
N THR A 121 16.75 8.38 10.41
CA THR A 121 16.52 7.05 10.99
C THR A 121 17.47 6.05 10.37
N ASP A 122 18.09 5.22 11.19
CA ASP A 122 18.87 4.07 10.73
C ASP A 122 17.92 2.98 10.21
N LEU A 123 17.83 2.85 8.88
CA LEU A 123 17.00 1.84 8.24
C LEU A 123 17.47 0.42 8.54
N SER A 124 18.78 0.19 8.69
CA SER A 124 19.32 -1.13 9.02
C SER A 124 18.78 -1.62 10.36
N GLU A 125 18.80 -0.75 11.37
CA GLU A 125 18.27 -1.08 12.70
C GLU A 125 16.75 -1.23 12.67
N LEU A 126 16.03 -0.27 12.06
CA LEU A 126 14.57 -0.32 11.96
C LEU A 126 14.07 -1.62 11.29
N LEU A 127 14.73 -2.06 10.22
CA LEU A 127 14.36 -3.31 9.54
C LEU A 127 14.65 -4.54 10.40
N ARG A 128 15.79 -4.58 11.12
CA ARG A 128 16.12 -5.66 12.05
C ARG A 128 15.14 -5.74 13.20
N GLU A 129 14.76 -4.61 13.81
CA GLU A 129 13.74 -4.57 14.86
C GLU A 129 12.40 -5.14 14.38
N ASN A 130 11.92 -4.71 13.21
CA ASN A 130 10.67 -5.25 12.64
C ASN A 130 10.76 -6.74 12.30
N ALA A 131 11.90 -7.20 11.78
CA ALA A 131 12.13 -8.62 11.49
C ALA A 131 12.16 -9.46 12.78
N ALA A 132 12.82 -8.98 13.83
CA ALA A 132 12.90 -9.66 15.12
C ALA A 132 11.53 -9.82 15.79
N LEU A 133 10.66 -8.81 15.68
CA LEU A 133 9.31 -8.85 16.25
C LEU A 133 8.42 -9.96 15.68
N ILE A 134 8.63 -10.33 14.41
CA ILE A 134 7.78 -11.31 13.72
C ILE A 134 8.48 -12.65 13.50
N TYR A 135 9.74 -12.79 13.92
CA TYR A 135 10.55 -13.97 13.68
C TYR A 135 9.91 -15.25 14.24
N ALA A 136 9.46 -15.21 15.49
CA ALA A 136 8.81 -16.34 16.14
C ALA A 136 7.50 -16.77 15.44
N ASP A 137 6.75 -15.81 14.90
CA ASP A 137 5.50 -16.08 14.19
C ASP A 137 5.77 -16.85 12.88
N PHE A 138 6.89 -16.56 12.18
CA PHE A 138 7.30 -17.33 11.00
C PHE A 138 7.74 -18.76 11.37
N GLU A 139 8.48 -18.92 12.47
CA GLU A 139 8.87 -20.26 12.96
C GLU A 139 7.63 -21.08 13.34
N ASP A 140 6.69 -20.49 14.07
CA ASP A 140 5.42 -21.13 14.45
C ASP A 140 4.56 -21.50 13.23
N ALA A 141 4.62 -20.68 12.15
CA ALA A 141 3.97 -20.99 10.88
C ALA A 141 4.72 -22.06 10.05
N GLY A 142 5.89 -22.49 10.51
CA GLY A 142 6.75 -23.47 9.81
C GLY A 142 7.34 -22.92 8.52
N MET A 143 7.64 -21.62 8.47
CA MET A 143 8.29 -20.92 7.36
C MET A 143 9.76 -20.64 7.69
N GLU A 144 10.62 -20.65 6.68
CA GLU A 144 12.01 -20.26 6.84
C GLU A 144 12.15 -18.76 6.58
N PHE A 145 12.62 -18.01 7.59
CA PHE A 145 12.77 -16.56 7.49
C PHE A 145 14.24 -16.15 7.48
N GLU A 146 14.69 -15.59 6.35
CA GLU A 146 16.04 -15.09 6.12
C GLU A 146 16.09 -13.57 6.27
N ILE A 147 17.10 -13.08 7.00
CA ILE A 147 17.33 -11.64 7.22
C ILE A 147 18.69 -11.28 6.62
N ASP A 148 18.68 -10.49 5.54
CA ASP A 148 19.88 -10.07 4.79
C ASP A 148 19.98 -8.54 4.78
N ILE A 149 20.33 -7.98 5.94
CA ILE A 149 20.40 -6.54 6.19
C ILE A 149 21.83 -6.19 6.58
N PRO A 150 22.48 -5.22 5.90
CA PRO A 150 23.86 -4.83 6.21
C PRO A 150 24.00 -4.32 7.65
N GLU A 151 25.16 -4.58 8.26
CA GLU A 151 25.45 -4.11 9.63
C GLU A 151 25.71 -2.61 9.69
N GLU A 152 26.09 -2.00 8.58
CA GLU A 152 26.35 -0.56 8.50
C GLU A 152 25.08 0.25 8.71
N VAL A 153 25.25 1.44 9.30
CA VAL A 153 24.16 2.42 9.48
C VAL A 153 23.75 2.99 8.12
N VAL A 154 22.50 2.87 7.80
CA VAL A 154 21.91 3.48 6.59
C VAL A 154 20.90 4.53 7.01
N SER A 155 21.36 5.79 7.17
CA SER A 155 20.51 6.91 7.59
C SER A 155 19.67 7.43 6.43
N VAL A 156 18.36 7.50 6.64
CA VAL A 156 17.39 8.06 5.68
C VAL A 156 16.32 8.85 6.44
N SER A 157 15.87 9.96 5.86
CA SER A 157 14.80 10.78 6.43
C SER A 157 13.43 10.14 6.21
N VAL A 158 12.90 9.43 7.22
CA VAL A 158 11.61 8.74 7.20
C VAL A 158 10.80 9.02 8.47
N ASP A 159 9.48 8.79 8.40
CA ASP A 159 8.64 8.62 9.60
C ASP A 159 8.80 7.17 10.08
N PRO A 160 9.50 6.91 11.20
CA PRO A 160 9.85 5.55 11.61
C PRO A 160 8.62 4.70 11.96
N ILE A 161 7.55 5.32 12.47
CA ILE A 161 6.31 4.63 12.82
C ILE A 161 5.60 4.16 11.56
N GLN A 162 5.43 5.06 10.59
CA GLN A 162 4.76 4.72 9.33
C GLN A 162 5.61 3.75 8.50
N PHE A 163 6.92 3.91 8.51
CA PHE A 163 7.82 3.03 7.77
C PHE A 163 7.85 1.61 8.37
N SER A 164 7.93 1.46 9.71
CA SER A 164 7.78 0.15 10.40
C SER A 164 6.48 -0.53 10.03
N ARG A 165 5.41 0.24 9.89
CA ARG A 165 4.11 -0.26 9.48
C ARG A 165 4.11 -0.82 8.05
N VAL A 166 4.82 -0.17 7.12
CA VAL A 166 5.01 -0.71 5.76
C VAL A 166 5.66 -2.09 5.84
N ILE A 167 6.77 -2.20 6.56
CA ILE A 167 7.52 -3.46 6.71
C ILE A 167 6.64 -4.55 7.34
N THR A 168 5.96 -4.24 8.43
CA THR A 168 5.04 -5.16 9.10
C THR A 168 3.92 -5.62 8.18
N ASN A 169 3.35 -4.73 7.37
CA ASN A 169 2.32 -5.09 6.39
C ASN A 169 2.85 -6.06 5.32
N LEU A 170 4.08 -5.85 4.82
CA LEU A 170 4.69 -6.74 3.84
C LEU A 170 5.00 -8.12 4.43
N LEU A 171 5.59 -8.17 5.63
CA LEU A 171 5.93 -9.42 6.31
C LEU A 171 4.65 -10.20 6.68
N ASN A 172 3.64 -9.55 7.23
CA ASN A 172 2.35 -10.17 7.52
C ASN A 172 1.65 -10.68 6.24
N ASN A 173 1.80 -9.97 5.12
CA ASN A 173 1.27 -10.41 3.84
C ASN A 173 1.99 -11.68 3.38
N ALA A 174 3.33 -11.73 3.48
CA ALA A 174 4.11 -12.92 3.17
C ALA A 174 3.69 -14.11 4.04
N MET A 175 3.50 -13.93 5.34
CA MET A 175 3.06 -14.99 6.26
C MET A 175 1.64 -15.49 5.95
N LYS A 176 0.69 -14.60 5.66
CA LYS A 176 -0.73 -14.96 5.47
C LYS A 176 -1.03 -15.65 4.16
N HIS A 177 -0.23 -15.40 3.12
CA HIS A 177 -0.50 -15.85 1.76
C HIS A 177 0.41 -16.96 1.28
N ASN A 178 1.24 -17.51 2.17
CA ASN A 178 2.12 -18.63 1.88
C ASN A 178 1.82 -19.80 2.82
N GLU A 179 2.24 -20.99 2.40
CA GLU A 179 2.06 -22.24 3.15
C GLU A 179 3.33 -22.54 3.96
N SER A 180 3.23 -23.43 4.95
CA SER A 180 4.39 -23.95 5.67
C SER A 180 5.44 -24.51 4.70
N GLY A 181 6.72 -24.33 5.02
CA GLY A 181 7.84 -24.66 4.14
C GLY A 181 8.20 -23.61 3.09
N THR A 182 7.50 -22.45 3.07
CA THR A 182 7.89 -21.34 2.20
C THR A 182 9.09 -20.60 2.79
N HIS A 183 10.06 -20.23 1.94
CA HIS A 183 11.18 -19.38 2.29
C HIS A 183 10.78 -17.92 2.12
N ILE A 184 10.94 -17.12 3.16
CA ILE A 184 10.69 -15.70 3.19
C ILE A 184 12.01 -14.97 3.44
N LYS A 185 12.26 -13.88 2.74
CA LYS A 185 13.45 -13.04 2.93
C LYS A 185 13.08 -11.59 3.07
N ILE A 186 13.67 -10.94 4.08
CA ILE A 186 13.79 -9.48 4.11
C ILE A 186 15.24 -9.11 3.85
N GLY A 187 15.47 -8.16 2.93
CA GLY A 187 16.82 -7.73 2.59
C GLY A 187 16.90 -6.25 2.30
N MET A 188 18.12 -5.71 2.47
CA MET A 188 18.44 -4.34 2.07
C MET A 188 19.83 -4.31 1.42
N TYR A 189 19.95 -3.58 0.29
CA TYR A 189 21.23 -3.38 -0.38
C TYR A 189 21.26 -2.05 -1.14
N ARG A 190 22.47 -1.59 -1.44
CA ARG A 190 22.71 -0.40 -2.26
C ARG A 190 23.13 -0.78 -3.68
N LYS A 191 22.56 -0.10 -4.66
CA LYS A 191 22.94 -0.29 -6.07
C LYS A 191 22.63 0.95 -6.90
N ASN A 192 23.61 1.41 -7.69
CA ASN A 192 23.44 2.49 -8.67
C ASN A 192 22.82 3.79 -8.09
N GLY A 193 23.20 4.20 -6.88
CA GLY A 193 22.68 5.41 -6.25
C GLY A 193 21.29 5.25 -5.64
N TYR A 194 20.87 4.01 -5.38
CA TYR A 194 19.61 3.71 -4.71
C TYR A 194 19.81 2.68 -3.59
N ILE A 195 19.01 2.82 -2.55
CA ILE A 195 18.81 1.82 -1.51
C ILE A 195 17.57 1.02 -1.90
N TYR A 196 17.70 -0.30 -1.92
CA TYR A 196 16.62 -1.24 -2.16
C TYR A 196 16.31 -2.01 -0.89
N ILE A 197 15.04 -2.00 -0.48
CA ILE A 197 14.51 -2.87 0.57
C ILE A 197 13.56 -3.84 -0.10
N LEU A 198 13.67 -5.12 0.20
CA LEU A 198 12.86 -6.14 -0.40
C LEU A 198 12.28 -7.08 0.64
N VAL A 199 11.07 -7.54 0.37
CA VAL A 199 10.44 -8.68 1.03
C VAL A 199 10.10 -9.68 -0.06
N ALA A 200 10.79 -10.82 -0.07
CA ALA A 200 10.66 -11.85 -1.09
C ALA A 200 10.11 -13.15 -0.50
N ASP A 201 9.40 -13.92 -1.29
CA ASP A 201 8.95 -15.25 -0.90
C ASP A 201 9.03 -16.26 -2.06
N SER A 202 9.21 -17.55 -1.71
CA SER A 202 9.27 -18.67 -2.65
C SER A 202 7.91 -19.32 -2.91
N GLY A 203 6.82 -18.72 -2.45
CA GLY A 203 5.48 -19.26 -2.55
C GLY A 203 4.87 -19.19 -3.95
N ARG A 204 3.59 -19.48 -4.05
CA ARG A 204 2.87 -19.47 -5.33
C ARG A 204 2.83 -18.07 -5.94
N ARG A 205 2.93 -18.00 -7.26
CA ARG A 205 2.77 -16.75 -8.01
C ARG A 205 1.35 -16.21 -7.88
N ILE A 206 1.24 -14.89 -7.95
CA ILE A 206 -0.04 -14.19 -8.00
C ILE A 206 -0.53 -14.19 -9.46
N PRO A 207 -1.81 -14.51 -9.73
CA PRO A 207 -2.37 -14.39 -11.08
C PRO A 207 -2.14 -13.00 -11.68
N GLY A 208 -1.80 -12.89 -12.96
CA GLY A 208 -1.43 -11.62 -13.61
C GLY A 208 -2.46 -10.52 -13.43
N GLU A 209 -3.75 -10.82 -13.67
CA GLU A 209 -4.86 -9.88 -13.46
C GLU A 209 -4.91 -9.33 -12.01
N LEU A 210 -4.61 -10.16 -11.03
CA LEU A 210 -4.57 -9.74 -9.62
C LEU A 210 -3.30 -8.94 -9.31
N ALA A 211 -2.19 -9.29 -9.93
CA ALA A 211 -0.90 -8.63 -9.72
C ALA A 211 -0.92 -7.16 -10.20
N GLU A 212 -1.63 -6.87 -11.30
CA GLU A 212 -1.79 -5.50 -11.83
C GLU A 212 -2.53 -4.57 -10.87
N HIS A 213 -3.43 -5.12 -10.04
CA HIS A 213 -4.26 -4.37 -9.11
C HIS A 213 -3.88 -4.60 -7.64
N LEU A 214 -2.71 -5.20 -7.38
CA LEU A 214 -2.31 -5.67 -6.05
C LEU A 214 -2.25 -4.57 -4.98
N PHE A 215 -1.94 -3.34 -5.40
CA PHE A 215 -1.87 -2.17 -4.53
C PHE A 215 -3.18 -1.38 -4.46
N GLU A 216 -4.19 -1.78 -5.20
CA GLU A 216 -5.50 -1.15 -5.09
C GLU A 216 -6.20 -1.58 -3.78
N PRO A 217 -6.91 -0.67 -3.11
CA PRO A 217 -7.66 -1.02 -1.92
C PRO A 217 -8.65 -2.16 -2.16
N PHE A 218 -8.79 -3.06 -1.17
CA PHE A 218 -9.72 -4.22 -1.19
C PHE A 218 -9.43 -5.28 -2.25
N THR A 219 -8.32 -5.22 -2.94
CA THR A 219 -7.90 -6.27 -3.85
C THR A 219 -7.61 -7.56 -3.06
N LYS A 220 -8.33 -8.63 -3.40
CA LYS A 220 -8.24 -9.96 -2.75
C LYS A 220 -8.20 -11.05 -3.79
N GLY A 221 -7.28 -12.00 -3.61
CA GLY A 221 -7.29 -13.24 -4.39
C GLY A 221 -8.43 -14.18 -3.96
N ASP A 222 -8.77 -15.14 -4.82
CA ASP A 222 -9.87 -16.09 -4.57
C ASP A 222 -9.71 -16.92 -3.30
N VAL A 223 -8.48 -17.24 -2.91
CA VAL A 223 -8.18 -17.98 -1.68
C VAL A 223 -8.49 -17.13 -0.46
N SER A 224 -8.12 -15.86 -0.46
CA SER A 224 -8.41 -14.93 0.64
C SER A 224 -9.89 -14.54 0.72
N ARG A 225 -10.63 -14.57 -0.40
CA ARG A 225 -12.09 -14.42 -0.38
C ARG A 225 -12.76 -15.60 0.32
N LYS A 226 -12.33 -16.84 0.04
CA LYS A 226 -12.90 -18.07 0.64
C LYS A 226 -12.54 -18.26 2.11
N SER A 227 -11.31 -18.00 2.50
CA SER A 227 -10.84 -18.09 3.89
C SER A 227 -11.29 -16.91 4.75
N GLY A 228 -11.79 -15.85 4.10
CA GLY A 228 -12.10 -14.60 4.77
C GLY A 228 -10.85 -13.94 5.37
N SER A 229 -9.66 -14.31 4.98
CA SER A 229 -8.38 -13.81 5.47
C SER A 229 -7.99 -12.51 4.75
N GLY A 230 -7.67 -11.46 5.53
CA GLY A 230 -7.18 -10.18 5.03
C GLY A 230 -8.27 -9.16 4.65
N SER A 231 -7.95 -7.89 4.82
CA SER A 231 -8.80 -6.74 4.47
C SER A 231 -8.65 -6.29 3.02
N GLY A 232 -7.51 -6.61 2.39
CA GLY A 232 -7.11 -6.03 1.11
C GLY A 232 -6.64 -4.57 1.21
N LEU A 233 -6.44 -4.04 2.42
CA LEU A 233 -5.98 -2.67 2.66
C LEU A 233 -4.49 -2.56 3.00
N GLY A 234 -3.86 -3.63 3.48
CA GLY A 234 -2.48 -3.57 3.96
C GLY A 234 -1.49 -3.11 2.90
N LEU A 235 -1.57 -3.65 1.68
CA LEU A 235 -0.67 -3.29 0.58
C LEU A 235 -0.95 -1.88 0.03
N SER A 236 -2.20 -1.47 -0.05
CA SER A 236 -2.56 -0.11 -0.49
C SER A 236 -2.10 0.95 0.52
N ILE A 237 -2.21 0.67 1.84
CA ILE A 237 -1.67 1.51 2.90
C ILE A 237 -0.14 1.59 2.80
N ALA A 238 0.54 0.46 2.63
CA ALA A 238 1.99 0.41 2.47
C ALA A 238 2.44 1.24 1.27
N LYS A 239 1.82 1.06 0.11
CA LYS A 239 2.11 1.82 -1.11
C LYS A 239 1.93 3.32 -0.88
N LYS A 240 0.82 3.74 -0.27
CA LYS A 240 0.54 5.15 0.01
C LYS A 240 1.56 5.78 0.95
N ILE A 241 1.96 5.09 2.02
CA ILE A 241 2.99 5.57 2.95
C ILE A 241 4.33 5.76 2.20
N ILE A 242 4.72 4.81 1.35
CA ILE A 242 5.95 4.90 0.56
C ILE A 242 5.90 6.08 -0.41
N GLU A 243 4.79 6.28 -1.12
CA GLU A 243 4.59 7.42 -2.02
C GLU A 243 4.61 8.77 -1.28
N MET A 244 4.05 8.86 -0.08
CA MET A 244 4.12 10.05 0.77
C MET A 244 5.55 10.36 1.22
N HIS A 245 6.42 9.36 1.35
CA HIS A 245 7.85 9.55 1.57
C HIS A 245 8.61 10.02 0.31
N GLY A 246 7.97 10.02 -0.86
CA GLY A 246 8.62 10.30 -2.15
C GLY A 246 9.42 9.12 -2.68
N PHE A 247 9.18 7.92 -2.15
CA PHE A 247 9.85 6.68 -2.54
C PHE A 247 8.98 5.89 -3.52
N GLN A 248 9.56 4.85 -4.13
CA GLN A 248 8.86 3.97 -5.05
C GLN A 248 8.68 2.59 -4.42
N MET A 249 7.56 1.95 -4.71
CA MET A 249 7.29 0.57 -4.32
C MET A 249 6.74 -0.21 -5.50
N ASP A 250 7.35 -1.35 -5.78
CA ASP A 250 6.99 -2.22 -6.88
C ASP A 250 6.78 -3.66 -6.43
N PHE A 251 6.05 -4.42 -7.24
CA PHE A 251 5.89 -5.85 -7.11
C PHE A 251 6.47 -6.54 -8.34
N ILE A 252 7.33 -7.54 -8.12
CA ILE A 252 8.02 -8.28 -9.16
C ILE A 252 7.74 -9.76 -8.96
N GLN A 253 7.42 -10.45 -10.04
CA GLN A 253 7.36 -11.91 -10.09
C GLN A 253 8.44 -12.43 -11.05
N GLN A 254 8.92 -13.64 -10.79
CA GLN A 254 9.88 -14.33 -11.65
C GLN A 254 9.43 -14.28 -13.13
N LEU A 255 10.24 -13.75 -14.04
CA LEU A 255 10.06 -13.53 -15.48
C LEU A 255 9.88 -12.05 -15.91
N ASP A 256 9.88 -11.08 -14.99
CA ASP A 256 9.91 -9.68 -15.41
C ASP A 256 11.33 -9.27 -15.80
N GLU A 257 11.50 -8.79 -17.04
CA GLU A 257 12.78 -8.24 -17.55
C GLU A 257 13.10 -6.84 -17.01
N LYS A 258 12.43 -6.41 -15.94
CA LYS A 258 12.66 -5.09 -15.34
C LYS A 258 14.07 -5.03 -14.75
N LYS A 259 14.68 -3.84 -14.82
CA LYS A 259 16.04 -3.53 -14.32
C LYS A 259 16.18 -3.62 -12.77
N ILE A 260 15.19 -4.11 -12.06
CA ILE A 260 15.18 -4.27 -10.61
C ILE A 260 15.74 -5.65 -10.29
N PRO A 261 16.67 -5.78 -9.33
CA PRO A 261 17.30 -7.05 -9.03
C PRO A 261 16.28 -8.06 -8.49
N GLN A 262 16.30 -9.24 -9.08
CA GLN A 262 15.56 -10.41 -8.56
C GLN A 262 16.52 -11.29 -7.78
N ILE A 263 16.08 -11.77 -6.64
CA ILE A 263 16.87 -12.71 -5.84
C ILE A 263 16.67 -14.13 -6.36
N ALA A 264 17.76 -14.82 -6.63
CA ALA A 264 17.71 -16.20 -7.08
C ALA A 264 17.04 -17.08 -6.00
N GLY A 265 16.10 -17.94 -6.40
CA GLY A 265 15.40 -18.86 -5.51
C GLY A 265 14.05 -18.39 -4.99
N TYR A 266 13.70 -17.11 -5.18
CA TYR A 266 12.40 -16.55 -4.81
C TYR A 266 11.49 -16.39 -6.04
N THR A 267 10.18 -16.50 -5.83
CA THR A 267 9.19 -16.44 -6.93
C THR A 267 8.57 -15.09 -7.10
N LYS A 268 8.50 -14.29 -6.02
CA LYS A 268 7.93 -12.95 -6.01
C LYS A 268 8.58 -12.07 -4.95
N GLU A 269 8.60 -10.77 -5.21
CA GLU A 269 9.27 -9.76 -4.40
C GLU A 269 8.44 -8.47 -4.34
N PHE A 270 8.31 -7.91 -3.14
CA PHE A 270 7.96 -6.50 -2.96
C PHE A 270 9.25 -5.71 -2.79
N VAL A 271 9.42 -4.66 -3.57
CA VAL A 271 10.65 -3.86 -3.60
C VAL A 271 10.33 -2.41 -3.31
N ILE A 272 11.01 -1.82 -2.32
CA ILE A 272 10.99 -0.39 -2.04
C ILE A 272 12.31 0.18 -2.53
N GLN A 273 12.24 1.25 -3.33
CA GLN A 273 13.39 1.95 -3.88
C GLN A 273 13.45 3.37 -3.30
N ILE A 274 14.59 3.71 -2.74
CA ILE A 274 14.88 4.99 -2.09
C ILE A 274 16.11 5.59 -2.77
N ALA A 275 16.09 6.87 -3.13
CA ALA A 275 17.28 7.55 -3.63
C ALA A 275 18.33 7.62 -2.50
N ASP A 276 19.58 7.26 -2.80
CA ASP A 276 20.67 7.31 -1.83
C ASP A 276 21.39 8.67 -1.94
N ASP A 277 20.99 9.60 -1.09
CA ASP A 277 21.57 10.95 -1.05
C ASP A 277 23.07 10.94 -0.67
N SER A 278 23.59 9.82 -0.15
CA SER A 278 25.02 9.65 0.17
C SER A 278 25.84 9.17 -1.03
N TYR A 279 25.19 8.85 -2.16
CA TYR A 279 25.86 8.32 -3.35
C TYR A 279 26.56 9.42 -4.16
N ASP A 280 27.89 9.43 -4.14
CA ASP A 280 28.70 10.31 -4.99
C ASP A 280 28.96 9.64 -6.36
N SER A 281 28.27 10.13 -7.40
CA SER A 281 28.40 9.63 -8.77
C SER A 281 29.79 9.85 -9.39
N SER A 282 30.65 10.66 -8.75
CA SER A 282 32.00 10.95 -9.23
C SER A 282 33.03 9.82 -8.99
N LEU A 283 32.67 8.83 -8.15
CA LEU A 283 33.53 7.70 -7.76
C LEU A 283 33.43 6.46 -8.69
N THR A 284 32.55 6.49 -9.70
CA THR A 284 32.29 5.35 -10.61
C THR A 284 32.68 5.60 -12.07
N ALA A 285 33.51 6.60 -12.33
CA ALA A 285 34.04 6.90 -13.68
C ALA A 285 35.45 6.30 -13.90
#